data_55fead938599a057de35bdfdd1c07374
#
_entry.id   55fead938599a057de35bdfdd1c07374
#
_cell.length_a   1.000
_cell.length_b   1.000
_cell.length_c   1.000
_cell.angle_alpha   90.00
_cell.angle_beta   90.00
_cell.angle_gamma   90.00
#
_symmetry.space_group_name_H-M   'P 1'
#
loop_
_entity.id
_entity.type
_entity.pdbx_description
1 polymer ?
#
loop_
_entity_poly.entity_id
_entity_poly.type
_entity_poly.pdbx_seq_one_letter_code
_entity_poly.pdbx_strand_id
1 'polypeptide(L)'
;MFIKQAKLGQTDNFGYLVADEKTKLAAVIDPSMDARPLQNVAVQNGFRIIYILNTHDHHDHTTDNGRLAQETGAKIAAHRLARTEKDIPLEDGDVLRIGELELKVLHTPGHSVESCCFIVDKALFTGDTLFVGECGRTDLPRSDVRAMHDSLLNKIVSLDDDLVVYPGHDYGKTPSSPLGYEKKHNYTLKPRSLPEFIKFMSEP
;
A
#
# COMPACT_ATOMS: atom_id res chain seq x y z
N MET A 1 15.05 -0.30 10.71
CA MET A 1 14.26 0.06 9.51
C MET A 1 13.96 1.55 9.52
N PHE A 2 14.08 2.21 8.38
CA PHE A 2 13.72 3.62 8.16
C PHE A 2 12.46 3.69 7.30
N ILE A 3 11.49 4.53 7.69
CA ILE A 3 10.30 4.81 6.90
C ILE A 3 10.15 6.33 6.76
N LYS A 4 9.95 6.80 5.53
CA LYS A 4 9.53 8.17 5.24
C LYS A 4 8.20 8.13 4.50
N GLN A 5 7.16 8.67 5.10
CA GLN A 5 5.89 8.97 4.46
C GLN A 5 5.94 10.38 3.88
N ALA A 6 5.41 10.58 2.70
CA ALA A 6 5.28 11.90 2.09
C ALA A 6 3.97 12.00 1.29
N LYS A 7 3.33 13.17 1.32
CA LYS A 7 2.31 13.53 0.34
C LYS A 7 3.00 13.82 -0.98
N LEU A 8 2.52 13.20 -2.06
CA LEU A 8 3.12 13.27 -3.38
C LEU A 8 2.20 13.96 -4.39
N GLY A 9 2.74 14.98 -5.05
CA GLY A 9 1.97 15.80 -5.98
C GLY A 9 1.08 16.82 -5.26
N GLN A 10 -0.05 17.17 -5.91
CA GLN A 10 -1.04 18.11 -5.39
C GLN A 10 -2.31 17.41 -4.87
N THR A 11 -2.23 16.11 -4.65
CA THR A 11 -3.31 15.24 -4.21
C THR A 11 -3.07 14.77 -2.78
N ASP A 12 -4.04 14.08 -2.20
CA ASP A 12 -3.91 13.49 -0.87
C ASP A 12 -3.20 12.12 -0.89
N ASN A 13 -2.52 11.77 -1.98
CA ASN A 13 -1.78 10.51 -2.09
C ASN A 13 -0.56 10.50 -1.18
N PHE A 14 -0.38 9.39 -0.48
CA PHE A 14 0.85 9.06 0.22
C PHE A 14 1.72 8.12 -0.61
N GLY A 15 3.01 8.43 -0.63
CA GLY A 15 4.05 7.48 -1.03
C GLY A 15 5.04 7.26 0.10
N TYR A 16 5.80 6.19 0.01
CA TYR A 16 6.68 5.77 1.09
C TYR A 16 8.06 5.41 0.60
N LEU A 17 9.08 5.79 1.36
CA LEU A 17 10.43 5.25 1.26
C LEU A 17 10.63 4.31 2.45
N VAL A 18 10.92 3.04 2.17
CA VAL A 18 11.26 2.03 3.18
C VAL A 18 12.69 1.61 2.96
N ALA A 19 13.55 1.71 3.97
CA ALA A 19 14.97 1.41 3.83
C ALA A 19 15.52 0.59 4.99
N ASP A 20 16.43 -0.31 4.63
CA ASP A 20 17.32 -0.97 5.57
C ASP A 20 18.52 -0.06 5.84
N GLU A 21 18.59 0.48 7.05
CA GLU A 21 19.65 1.40 7.47
C GLU A 21 21.04 0.77 7.48
N LYS A 22 21.11 -0.56 7.63
CA LYS A 22 22.36 -1.31 7.72
C LYS A 22 22.96 -1.54 6.34
N THR A 23 22.15 -2.02 5.39
CA THR A 23 22.63 -2.31 4.02
C THR A 23 22.50 -1.11 3.08
N LYS A 24 21.81 -0.05 3.50
CA LYS A 24 21.49 1.13 2.71
C LYS A 24 20.64 0.84 1.45
N LEU A 25 19.95 -0.30 1.42
CA LEU A 25 19.02 -0.63 0.35
C LEU A 25 17.62 -0.13 0.71
N ALA A 26 16.88 0.32 -0.30
CA ALA A 26 15.56 0.90 -0.11
C ALA A 26 14.57 0.50 -1.20
N ALA A 27 13.28 0.62 -0.87
CA ALA A 27 12.18 0.57 -1.83
C ALA A 27 11.32 1.84 -1.70
N VAL A 28 10.73 2.26 -2.81
CA VAL A 28 9.64 3.25 -2.82
C VAL A 28 8.32 2.52 -3.05
N ILE A 29 7.34 2.77 -2.21
CA ILE A 29 5.98 2.24 -2.35
C ILE A 29 5.10 3.38 -2.85
N ASP A 30 4.34 3.13 -3.91
CA ASP A 30 3.43 4.05 -4.58
C ASP A 30 4.08 5.43 -4.84
N PRO A 31 4.97 5.56 -5.84
CA PRO A 31 5.65 6.81 -6.15
C PRO A 31 4.70 7.93 -6.60
N SER A 32 3.41 7.57 -6.87
CA SER A 32 2.34 8.51 -7.14
C SER A 32 2.63 9.46 -8.32
N MET A 33 2.36 10.74 -8.17
CA MET A 33 2.52 11.74 -9.24
C MET A 33 3.93 12.33 -9.28
N ASP A 34 4.70 12.28 -8.18
CA ASP A 34 6.04 12.83 -8.08
C ASP A 34 6.79 12.27 -6.86
N ALA A 35 7.65 11.31 -7.07
CA ALA A 35 8.45 10.68 -6.02
C ALA A 35 9.73 11.44 -5.65
N ARG A 36 10.02 12.61 -6.25
CA ARG A 36 11.25 13.38 -5.93
C ARG A 36 11.42 13.69 -4.45
N PRO A 37 10.37 14.00 -3.66
CA PRO A 37 10.53 14.17 -2.22
C PRO A 37 11.12 12.93 -1.52
N LEU A 38 10.69 11.72 -1.90
CA LEU A 38 11.20 10.46 -1.34
C LEU A 38 12.61 10.15 -1.87
N GLN A 39 12.84 10.40 -3.16
CA GLN A 39 14.14 10.21 -3.80
C GLN A 39 15.22 11.12 -3.17
N ASN A 40 14.89 12.38 -2.89
CA ASN A 40 15.80 13.31 -2.21
C ASN A 40 16.13 12.81 -0.80
N VAL A 41 15.18 12.30 -0.05
CA VAL A 41 15.41 11.69 1.27
C VAL A 41 16.33 10.47 1.14
N ALA A 42 16.14 9.62 0.13
CA ALA A 42 17.02 8.49 -0.11
C ALA A 42 18.46 8.94 -0.36
N VAL A 43 18.67 9.92 -1.24
CA VAL A 43 20.00 10.49 -1.54
C VAL A 43 20.65 11.08 -0.29
N GLN A 44 19.93 11.91 0.48
CA GLN A 44 20.44 12.55 1.70
C GLN A 44 20.90 11.55 2.77
N ASN A 45 20.28 10.37 2.83
CA ASN A 45 20.61 9.31 3.80
C ASN A 45 21.53 8.22 3.22
N GLY A 46 21.96 8.35 1.96
CA GLY A 46 22.80 7.37 1.28
C GLY A 46 22.07 6.05 0.98
N PHE A 47 20.74 6.07 0.86
CA PHE A 47 19.96 4.89 0.48
C PHE A 47 19.94 4.72 -1.03
N ARG A 48 20.12 3.48 -1.49
CA ARG A 48 19.96 3.08 -2.88
C ARG A 48 18.60 2.44 -3.08
N ILE A 49 17.74 3.08 -3.86
CA ILE A 49 16.43 2.54 -4.23
C ILE A 49 16.65 1.38 -5.21
N ILE A 50 16.19 0.17 -4.83
CA ILE A 50 16.31 -1.04 -5.63
C ILE A 50 14.96 -1.58 -6.12
N TYR A 51 13.87 -1.16 -5.47
CA TYR A 51 12.50 -1.52 -5.86
C TYR A 51 11.59 -0.30 -5.86
N ILE A 52 10.64 -0.34 -6.80
CA ILE A 52 9.44 0.48 -6.85
C ILE A 52 8.28 -0.50 -6.71
N LEU A 53 7.47 -0.34 -5.67
CA LEU A 53 6.39 -1.26 -5.32
C LEU A 53 5.06 -0.55 -5.50
N ASN A 54 4.10 -1.18 -6.18
CA ASN A 54 2.75 -0.65 -6.28
C ASN A 54 1.77 -1.52 -5.50
N THR A 55 1.00 -0.87 -4.63
CA THR A 55 -0.11 -1.53 -3.93
C THR A 55 -1.22 -1.89 -4.90
N HIS A 56 -1.45 -1.06 -5.92
CA HIS A 56 -2.36 -1.31 -7.02
C HIS A 56 -2.00 -0.44 -8.24
N ASP A 57 -2.71 -0.58 -9.38
CA ASP A 57 -2.31 0.02 -10.65
C ASP A 57 -3.11 1.27 -11.06
N HIS A 58 -3.81 1.93 -10.13
CA HIS A 58 -4.43 3.22 -10.43
C HIS A 58 -3.37 4.28 -10.75
N HIS A 59 -3.73 5.16 -11.66
CA HIS A 59 -2.81 6.14 -12.24
C HIS A 59 -2.14 7.03 -11.19
N ASP A 60 -2.87 7.44 -10.19
CA ASP A 60 -2.40 8.29 -9.10
C ASP A 60 -1.40 7.60 -8.15
N HIS A 61 -1.20 6.27 -8.25
CA HIS A 61 -0.18 5.52 -7.52
C HIS A 61 1.03 5.15 -8.38
N THR A 62 0.89 5.13 -9.72
CA THR A 62 1.88 4.54 -10.62
C THR A 62 2.54 5.52 -11.59
N THR A 63 2.05 6.77 -11.69
CA THR A 63 2.46 7.75 -12.71
C THR A 63 3.96 7.95 -12.78
N ASP A 64 4.65 7.98 -11.65
CA ASP A 64 6.08 8.27 -11.57
C ASP A 64 6.98 7.03 -11.62
N ASN A 65 6.41 5.83 -11.78
CA ASN A 65 7.16 4.57 -11.84
C ASN A 65 8.29 4.61 -12.87
N GLY A 66 7.96 4.98 -14.11
CA GLY A 66 8.92 4.95 -15.23
C GLY A 66 10.07 5.92 -15.06
N ARG A 67 9.80 7.17 -14.62
CA ARG A 67 10.85 8.17 -14.36
C ARG A 67 11.75 7.69 -13.22
N LEU A 68 11.17 7.26 -12.11
CA LEU A 68 11.95 6.81 -10.94
C LEU A 68 12.80 5.57 -11.28
N ALA A 69 12.24 4.61 -12.02
CA ALA A 69 12.97 3.43 -12.48
C ALA A 69 14.14 3.81 -13.40
N GLN A 70 13.92 4.73 -14.35
CA GLN A 70 14.98 5.21 -15.24
C GLN A 70 16.11 5.90 -14.50
N GLU A 71 15.80 6.71 -13.48
CA GLU A 71 16.81 7.48 -12.75
C GLU A 71 17.59 6.65 -11.71
N THR A 72 16.95 5.60 -11.16
CA THR A 72 17.54 4.81 -10.06
C THR A 72 18.06 3.43 -10.47
N GLY A 73 17.55 2.90 -11.59
CA GLY A 73 17.75 1.52 -11.98
C GLY A 73 16.94 0.53 -11.15
N ALA A 74 15.98 1.02 -10.35
CA ALA A 74 15.13 0.19 -9.51
C ALA A 74 14.17 -0.65 -10.35
N LYS A 75 13.87 -1.87 -9.89
CA LYS A 75 12.89 -2.75 -10.52
C LYS A 75 11.48 -2.42 -10.04
N ILE A 76 10.53 -2.36 -10.96
CA ILE A 76 9.12 -2.20 -10.65
C ILE A 76 8.53 -3.57 -10.29
N ALA A 77 7.89 -3.66 -9.13
CA ALA A 77 7.20 -4.85 -8.66
C ALA A 77 5.75 -4.51 -8.31
N ALA A 78 4.82 -5.25 -8.87
CA ALA A 78 3.38 -5.12 -8.66
C ALA A 78 2.72 -6.49 -8.76
N HIS A 79 1.51 -6.62 -8.23
CA HIS A 79 0.77 -7.87 -8.36
C HIS A 79 0.64 -8.29 -9.83
N ARG A 80 0.71 -9.62 -10.12
CA ARG A 80 0.71 -10.14 -11.50
C ARG A 80 -0.49 -9.69 -12.34
N LEU A 81 -1.65 -9.41 -11.69
CA LEU A 81 -2.87 -8.93 -12.34
C LEU A 81 -2.87 -7.42 -12.64
N ALA A 82 -1.89 -6.67 -12.13
CA ALA A 82 -1.75 -5.24 -12.42
C ALA A 82 -1.44 -5.04 -13.92
N ARG A 83 -1.97 -3.97 -14.50
CA ARG A 83 -1.76 -3.59 -15.91
C ARG A 83 -0.51 -2.73 -16.10
N THR A 84 -0.02 -2.11 -15.02
CA THR A 84 1.22 -1.35 -15.08
C THR A 84 2.37 -2.25 -15.52
N GLU A 85 3.33 -1.69 -16.26
CA GLU A 85 4.58 -2.39 -16.58
C GLU A 85 5.31 -2.74 -15.30
N LYS A 86 5.85 -3.95 -15.24
CA LYS A 86 6.57 -4.46 -14.08
C LYS A 86 7.65 -5.45 -14.46
N ASP A 87 8.77 -5.39 -13.74
CA ASP A 87 9.87 -6.34 -13.86
C ASP A 87 9.63 -7.60 -13.02
N ILE A 88 8.92 -7.43 -11.89
CA ILE A 88 8.68 -8.50 -10.91
C ILE A 88 7.17 -8.62 -10.70
N PRO A 89 6.51 -9.64 -11.27
CA PRO A 89 5.13 -9.97 -10.93
C PRO A 89 5.08 -10.58 -9.52
N LEU A 90 4.19 -10.04 -8.66
CA LEU A 90 3.99 -10.49 -7.29
C LEU A 90 2.72 -11.32 -7.16
N GLU A 91 2.73 -12.27 -6.21
CA GLU A 91 1.57 -13.06 -5.79
C GLU A 91 1.40 -13.01 -4.27
N ASP A 92 0.26 -13.51 -3.80
CA ASP A 92 -0.03 -13.61 -2.37
C ASP A 92 0.99 -14.50 -1.66
N GLY A 93 1.53 -14.00 -0.55
CA GLY A 93 2.54 -14.71 0.24
C GLY A 93 3.98 -14.54 -0.24
N ASP A 94 4.21 -13.88 -1.37
CA ASP A 94 5.58 -13.59 -1.82
C ASP A 94 6.35 -12.75 -0.81
N VAL A 95 7.67 -12.95 -0.78
CA VAL A 95 8.60 -12.20 0.07
C VAL A 95 9.68 -11.56 -0.78
N LEU A 96 9.75 -10.24 -0.76
CA LEU A 96 10.87 -9.48 -1.32
C LEU A 96 11.85 -9.09 -0.22
N ARG A 97 13.14 -9.01 -0.54
CA ARG A 97 14.17 -8.57 0.39
C ARG A 97 14.68 -7.18 0.05
N ILE A 98 14.59 -6.27 1.02
CA ILE A 98 15.19 -4.93 0.98
C ILE A 98 16.36 -4.96 1.96
N GLY A 99 17.53 -5.41 1.49
CA GLY A 99 18.65 -5.71 2.38
C GLY A 99 18.34 -6.88 3.31
N GLU A 100 18.35 -6.61 4.62
CA GLU A 100 17.98 -7.59 5.65
C GLU A 100 16.48 -7.58 5.99
N LEU A 101 15.72 -6.58 5.49
CA LEU A 101 14.27 -6.52 5.71
C LEU A 101 13.54 -7.47 4.78
N GLU A 102 12.54 -8.16 5.31
CA GLU A 102 11.59 -8.97 4.55
C GLU A 102 10.28 -8.22 4.36
N LEU A 103 9.91 -7.98 3.12
CA LEU A 103 8.61 -7.42 2.73
C LEU A 103 7.72 -8.56 2.27
N LYS A 104 6.64 -8.80 3.00
CA LYS A 104 5.61 -9.80 2.65
C LYS A 104 4.49 -9.16 1.86
N VAL A 105 4.05 -9.85 0.81
CA VAL A 105 2.90 -9.47 -0.02
C VAL A 105 1.64 -10.14 0.52
N LEU A 106 0.61 -9.36 0.77
CA LEU A 106 -0.74 -9.83 1.10
C LEU A 106 -1.69 -9.36 0.01
N HIS A 107 -2.20 -10.26 -0.82
CA HIS A 107 -3.18 -9.93 -1.84
C HIS A 107 -4.53 -9.60 -1.19
N THR A 108 -5.00 -8.37 -1.36
CA THR A 108 -6.22 -7.82 -0.76
C THR A 108 -7.12 -7.21 -1.84
N PRO A 109 -7.67 -8.04 -2.76
CA PRO A 109 -8.52 -7.55 -3.84
C PRO A 109 -9.80 -6.92 -3.28
N GLY A 110 -10.38 -6.01 -4.05
CA GLY A 110 -11.65 -5.37 -3.72
C GLY A 110 -11.75 -3.97 -4.27
N HIS A 111 -10.87 -3.06 -3.86
CA HIS A 111 -10.73 -1.75 -4.49
C HIS A 111 -10.31 -1.90 -5.97
N SER A 112 -9.37 -2.79 -6.22
CA SER A 112 -9.05 -3.33 -7.54
C SER A 112 -8.71 -4.81 -7.45
N VAL A 113 -8.69 -5.54 -8.57
CA VAL A 113 -8.44 -6.99 -8.54
C VAL A 113 -7.01 -7.34 -8.16
N GLU A 114 -6.06 -6.44 -8.37
CA GLU A 114 -4.63 -6.59 -8.10
C GLU A 114 -4.18 -5.94 -6.79
N SER A 115 -5.07 -5.31 -6.04
CA SER A 115 -4.73 -4.63 -4.78
C SER A 115 -3.98 -5.54 -3.83
N CYS A 116 -2.87 -5.02 -3.29
CA CYS A 116 -2.03 -5.70 -2.31
C CYS A 116 -1.75 -4.79 -1.12
N CYS A 117 -1.58 -5.39 0.05
CA CYS A 117 -0.88 -4.77 1.17
C CYS A 117 0.55 -5.31 1.24
N PHE A 118 1.47 -4.49 1.75
CA PHE A 118 2.84 -4.91 2.03
C PHE A 118 3.11 -4.84 3.53
N ILE A 119 3.74 -5.88 4.08
CA ILE A 119 4.08 -5.95 5.51
C ILE A 119 5.60 -6.01 5.64
N VAL A 120 6.17 -5.05 6.39
CA VAL A 120 7.60 -5.02 6.73
C VAL A 120 7.72 -4.73 8.22
N ASP A 121 8.29 -5.66 8.98
CA ASP A 121 8.32 -5.57 10.44
C ASP A 121 6.92 -5.27 11.03
N LYS A 122 6.74 -4.09 11.63
CA LYS A 122 5.46 -3.61 12.18
C LYS A 122 4.71 -2.64 11.26
N ALA A 123 5.18 -2.39 10.05
CA ALA A 123 4.51 -1.51 9.09
C ALA A 123 3.62 -2.31 8.14
N LEU A 124 2.38 -1.86 7.98
CA LEU A 124 1.39 -2.38 7.06
C LEU A 124 1.00 -1.28 6.07
N PHE A 125 1.53 -1.36 4.84
CA PHE A 125 1.20 -0.45 3.74
C PHE A 125 -0.04 -0.99 3.04
N THR A 126 -1.15 -0.29 3.16
CA THR A 126 -2.47 -0.81 2.78
C THR A 126 -2.96 -0.32 1.43
N GLY A 127 -2.28 0.65 0.80
CA GLY A 127 -2.80 1.30 -0.39
C GLY A 127 -4.24 1.73 -0.17
N ASP A 128 -5.10 1.40 -1.12
CA ASP A 128 -6.53 1.72 -1.08
C ASP A 128 -7.41 0.56 -0.59
N THR A 129 -6.81 -0.43 0.08
CA THR A 129 -7.60 -1.45 0.78
C THR A 129 -8.18 -0.90 2.08
N LEU A 130 -7.34 -0.26 2.91
CA LEU A 130 -7.74 0.30 4.21
C LEU A 130 -7.11 1.68 4.41
N PHE A 131 -7.92 2.66 4.79
CA PHE A 131 -7.47 3.97 5.22
C PHE A 131 -7.59 4.12 6.75
N VAL A 132 -7.06 5.20 7.29
CA VAL A 132 -7.31 5.56 8.68
C VAL A 132 -8.76 6.02 8.81
N GLY A 133 -9.57 5.20 9.48
CA GLY A 133 -10.99 5.46 9.73
C GLY A 133 -11.92 5.14 8.56
N GLU A 134 -11.41 4.62 7.41
CA GLU A 134 -12.18 4.38 6.19
C GLU A 134 -11.61 3.19 5.41
N CYS A 135 -12.22 2.79 4.30
CA CYS A 135 -11.66 1.85 3.32
C CYS A 135 -11.84 2.37 1.88
N GLY A 136 -11.16 1.73 0.93
CA GLY A 136 -11.29 2.06 -0.49
C GLY A 136 -12.67 1.74 -1.04
N ARG A 137 -13.10 2.55 -2.00
CA ARG A 137 -14.36 2.35 -2.74
C ARG A 137 -14.32 1.10 -3.60
N THR A 138 -15.52 0.57 -3.92
CA THR A 138 -15.68 -0.66 -4.70
C THR A 138 -16.63 -0.50 -5.89
N ASP A 139 -16.80 0.73 -6.38
CA ASP A 139 -17.68 1.09 -7.50
C ASP A 139 -16.91 1.49 -8.78
N LEU A 140 -15.58 1.27 -8.78
CA LEU A 140 -14.71 1.54 -9.92
C LEU A 140 -14.63 0.31 -10.86
N PRO A 141 -14.20 0.50 -12.13
CA PRO A 141 -13.90 -0.63 -13.00
C PRO A 141 -12.88 -1.58 -12.37
N ARG A 142 -13.14 -2.88 -12.42
CA ARG A 142 -12.32 -3.96 -11.82
C ARG A 142 -12.33 -3.99 -10.27
N SER A 143 -13.21 -3.24 -9.62
CA SER A 143 -13.45 -3.42 -8.19
C SER A 143 -14.45 -4.55 -7.93
N ASP A 144 -14.41 -5.12 -6.72
CA ASP A 144 -15.32 -6.18 -6.28
C ASP A 144 -15.60 -6.05 -4.78
N VAL A 145 -16.83 -5.68 -4.45
CA VAL A 145 -17.26 -5.51 -3.06
C VAL A 145 -17.21 -6.80 -2.25
N ARG A 146 -17.36 -7.97 -2.90
CA ARG A 146 -17.28 -9.29 -2.24
C ARG A 146 -15.83 -9.60 -1.87
N ALA A 147 -14.92 -9.32 -2.78
CA ALA A 147 -13.49 -9.45 -2.52
C ALA A 147 -13.02 -8.47 -1.44
N MET A 148 -13.54 -7.22 -1.43
CA MET A 148 -13.25 -6.24 -0.37
C MET A 148 -13.72 -6.73 1.00
N HIS A 149 -14.92 -7.33 1.08
CA HIS A 149 -15.41 -7.93 2.31
C HIS A 149 -14.43 -8.97 2.86
N ASP A 150 -13.96 -9.90 2.03
CA ASP A 150 -12.97 -10.92 2.43
C ASP A 150 -11.65 -10.28 2.85
N SER A 151 -11.14 -9.33 2.05
CA SER A 151 -9.89 -8.64 2.31
C SER A 151 -9.92 -7.90 3.65
N LEU A 152 -10.98 -7.17 3.95
CA LEU A 152 -11.09 -6.39 5.20
C LEU A 152 -11.44 -7.28 6.39
N LEU A 153 -12.51 -8.08 6.30
CA LEU A 153 -13.13 -8.74 7.45
C LEU A 153 -12.60 -10.15 7.73
N ASN A 154 -11.79 -10.72 6.83
CA ASN A 154 -11.12 -12.00 7.08
C ASN A 154 -9.60 -11.85 7.09
N LYS A 155 -8.99 -11.15 6.11
CA LYS A 155 -7.53 -11.04 6.02
C LYS A 155 -6.98 -9.93 6.95
N ILE A 156 -7.39 -8.68 6.76
CA ILE A 156 -6.86 -7.53 7.53
C ILE A 156 -7.16 -7.67 9.03
N VAL A 157 -8.39 -8.02 9.42
CA VAL A 157 -8.74 -8.17 10.84
C VAL A 157 -8.03 -9.34 11.54
N SER A 158 -7.50 -10.31 10.79
CA SER A 158 -6.72 -11.43 11.36
C SER A 158 -5.25 -11.09 11.64
N LEU A 159 -4.75 -9.96 11.12
CA LEU A 159 -3.36 -9.54 11.33
C LEU A 159 -3.14 -9.05 12.77
N ASP A 160 -1.87 -8.93 13.16
CA ASP A 160 -1.47 -8.48 14.50
C ASP A 160 -1.92 -7.02 14.77
N ASP A 161 -2.48 -6.78 15.95
CA ASP A 161 -2.93 -5.47 16.42
C ASP A 161 -1.78 -4.44 16.53
N ASP A 162 -0.56 -4.92 16.71
CA ASP A 162 0.66 -4.10 16.81
C ASP A 162 1.15 -3.53 15.47
N LEU A 163 0.57 -3.94 14.35
CA LEU A 163 0.89 -3.36 13.06
C LEU A 163 0.41 -1.92 12.96
N VAL A 164 1.18 -1.08 12.27
CA VAL A 164 0.83 0.32 11.99
C VAL A 164 0.38 0.43 10.54
N VAL A 165 -0.84 0.88 10.32
CA VAL A 165 -1.44 1.12 9.02
C VAL A 165 -0.85 2.38 8.40
N TYR A 166 -0.33 2.25 7.17
CA TYR A 166 0.17 3.29 6.29
C TYR A 166 -0.65 3.27 4.99
N PRO A 167 -1.68 4.15 4.86
CA PRO A 167 -2.66 4.10 3.77
C PRO A 167 -2.16 4.71 2.47
N GLY A 168 -2.89 4.50 1.36
CA GLY A 168 -2.61 5.14 0.07
C GLY A 168 -2.95 6.64 0.04
N HIS A 169 -3.88 7.10 0.90
CA HIS A 169 -4.34 8.49 0.92
C HIS A 169 -4.48 9.06 2.34
N ASP A 170 -4.33 10.40 2.44
CA ASP A 170 -4.50 11.18 3.68
C ASP A 170 -5.97 11.60 3.89
N TYR A 171 -6.86 10.61 4.00
CA TYR A 171 -8.29 10.86 4.26
C TYR A 171 -8.64 10.82 5.76
N GLY A 172 -7.72 10.32 6.58
CA GLY A 172 -7.92 10.14 8.01
C GLY A 172 -7.60 11.37 8.85
N LYS A 173 -7.86 11.27 10.15
CA LYS A 173 -7.48 12.30 11.13
C LYS A 173 -5.98 12.33 11.42
N THR A 174 -5.29 11.24 11.14
CA THR A 174 -3.85 11.06 11.31
C THR A 174 -3.27 10.36 10.08
N PRO A 175 -1.99 10.59 9.74
CA PRO A 175 -1.38 10.00 8.55
C PRO A 175 -1.12 8.49 8.64
N SER A 176 -1.21 7.92 9.84
CA SER A 176 -1.09 6.49 10.12
C SER A 176 -1.81 6.15 11.41
N SER A 177 -2.10 4.88 11.66
CA SER A 177 -2.85 4.43 12.85
C SER A 177 -2.48 3.00 13.23
N PRO A 178 -2.45 2.62 14.53
CA PRO A 178 -2.33 1.22 14.91
C PRO A 178 -3.50 0.39 14.38
N LEU A 179 -3.22 -0.79 13.82
CA LEU A 179 -4.27 -1.67 13.30
C LEU A 179 -5.28 -2.08 14.38
N GLY A 180 -4.80 -2.32 15.61
CA GLY A 180 -5.67 -2.62 16.75
C GLY A 180 -6.62 -1.47 17.11
N TYR A 181 -6.24 -0.21 16.83
CA TYR A 181 -7.13 0.95 16.96
C TYR A 181 -8.17 0.95 15.83
N GLU A 182 -7.74 0.73 14.57
CA GLU A 182 -8.63 0.66 13.42
C GLU A 182 -9.68 -0.45 13.59
N LYS A 183 -9.29 -1.65 14.00
CA LYS A 183 -10.24 -2.76 14.27
C LYS A 183 -11.35 -2.38 15.25
N LYS A 184 -11.08 -1.50 16.21
CA LYS A 184 -12.05 -1.06 17.22
C LYS A 184 -12.88 0.13 16.77
N HIS A 185 -12.32 1.06 15.99
CA HIS A 185 -12.91 2.37 15.76
C HIS A 185 -13.26 2.65 14.29
N ASN A 186 -12.57 1.98 13.34
CA ASN A 186 -12.89 2.12 11.93
C ASN A 186 -14.22 1.39 11.64
N TYR A 187 -15.22 2.16 11.22
CA TYR A 187 -16.57 1.63 11.00
C TYR A 187 -16.64 0.63 9.83
N THR A 188 -15.67 0.66 8.90
CA THR A 188 -15.60 -0.28 7.77
C THR A 188 -15.16 -1.67 8.20
N LEU A 189 -14.41 -1.79 9.31
CA LEU A 189 -13.94 -3.06 9.88
C LEU A 189 -14.91 -3.69 10.86
N LYS A 190 -16.09 -3.08 11.11
CA LYS A 190 -17.10 -3.70 11.96
C LYS A 190 -17.59 -5.01 11.34
N PRO A 191 -17.75 -6.07 12.14
CA PRO A 191 -18.28 -7.35 11.64
C PRO A 191 -19.61 -7.16 10.92
N ARG A 192 -19.70 -7.66 9.68
CA ARG A 192 -20.89 -7.66 8.84
C ARG A 192 -20.93 -8.94 8.04
N SER A 193 -22.14 -9.48 7.85
CA SER A 193 -22.36 -10.50 6.81
C SER A 193 -22.14 -9.89 5.42
N LEU A 194 -21.84 -10.72 4.44
CA LEU A 194 -21.63 -10.23 3.07
C LEU A 194 -22.81 -9.42 2.51
N PRO A 195 -24.09 -9.80 2.69
CA PRO A 195 -25.21 -8.96 2.25
C PRO A 195 -25.26 -7.59 2.93
N GLU A 196 -24.98 -7.53 4.24
CA GLU A 196 -24.91 -6.27 4.99
C GLU A 196 -23.75 -5.39 4.52
N PHE A 197 -22.61 -5.99 4.22
CA PHE A 197 -21.43 -5.24 3.71
C PHE A 197 -21.70 -4.69 2.30
N ILE A 198 -22.32 -5.48 1.40
CA ILE A 198 -22.71 -5.00 0.07
C ILE A 198 -23.66 -3.80 0.18
N LYS A 199 -24.66 -3.89 1.05
CA LYS A 199 -25.58 -2.78 1.30
C LYS A 199 -24.84 -1.55 1.84
N PHE A 200 -23.99 -1.73 2.84
CA PHE A 200 -23.17 -0.68 3.44
C PHE A 200 -22.31 0.05 2.41
N MET A 201 -21.61 -0.68 1.52
CA MET A 201 -20.75 -0.10 0.48
C MET A 201 -21.52 0.54 -0.69
N SER A 202 -22.82 0.32 -0.79
CA SER A 202 -23.70 0.94 -1.81
C SER A 202 -24.40 2.21 -1.30
N GLU A 203 -24.36 2.48 -0.01
CA GLU A 203 -24.88 3.70 0.59
C GLU A 203 -23.85 4.83 0.46
N PRO A 204 -24.26 6.06 0.06
CA PRO A 204 -23.35 7.20 -0.12
C PRO A 204 -22.83 7.75 1.22
#